data_e4cde629a9c450113b9aaa7c3f569578
#
_entry.id   e4cde629a9c450113b9aaa7c3f569578
#
_cell.length_a   1.000
_cell.length_b   1.000
_cell.length_c   1.000
_cell.angle_alpha   90.00
_cell.angle_beta   90.00
_cell.angle_gamma   90.00
#
_symmetry.space_group_name_H-M   'P 1'
#
loop_
_entity.id
_entity.type
_entity.pdbx_description
1 polymer ?
#
loop_
_entity_poly.entity_id
_entity_poly.type
_entity_poly.pdbx_seq_one_letter_code
_entity_poly.pdbx_strand_id
1 'polypeptide(L)'
;MSDVYDLVVIGGGPGGYVAAIRAAQLGLKTAIVEKYGTLGGTCLNVGCIPSKALLQSSHHFEVANHEFAHHGIKTTGLTLDLKTMMGRKDKVVQELTQGIEFLIKKNKIDYVVGEGKITAPGEVAVKPAKKGGKKQVLKTENTIIATGSDVTPLAGVTIDEKRIVSSTGALELKKVPQTLV
;
A
#
# COMPACT_ATOMS: atom_id res chain seq x y z
N MET A 1 -16.31 15.03 27.22
CA MET A 1 -15.11 15.75 26.77
C MET A 1 -14.68 15.08 25.47
N SER A 2 -14.52 15.82 24.35
CA SER A 2 -13.97 15.23 23.14
C SER A 2 -12.54 14.80 23.45
N ASP A 3 -12.25 13.51 23.31
CA ASP A 3 -10.91 12.97 23.51
C ASP A 3 -9.92 13.63 22.54
N VAL A 4 -8.97 14.40 23.05
CA VAL A 4 -7.89 15.02 22.27
C VAL A 4 -6.79 13.97 22.08
N TYR A 5 -6.27 13.86 20.86
CA TYR A 5 -5.10 13.05 20.56
C TYR A 5 -3.83 13.87 20.76
N ASP A 6 -2.78 13.25 21.26
CA ASP A 6 -1.45 13.86 21.26
C ASP A 6 -0.91 13.99 19.83
N LEU A 7 -1.28 12.99 18.97
CA LEU A 7 -0.85 12.95 17.58
C LEU A 7 -1.93 12.35 16.66
N VAL A 8 -2.21 13.04 15.56
CA VAL A 8 -2.93 12.50 14.41
C VAL A 8 -1.98 12.40 13.22
N VAL A 9 -1.89 11.22 12.62
CA VAL A 9 -1.10 10.97 11.40
C VAL A 9 -2.03 10.84 10.21
N ILE A 10 -1.83 11.68 9.19
CA ILE A 10 -2.61 11.63 7.94
C ILE A 10 -1.81 10.85 6.88
N GLY A 11 -2.28 9.67 6.53
CA GLY A 11 -1.66 8.74 5.60
C GLY A 11 -1.13 7.48 6.28
N GLY A 12 -1.56 6.31 5.80
CA GLY A 12 -1.22 4.98 6.33
C GLY A 12 -0.06 4.29 5.61
N GLY A 13 0.73 5.02 4.82
CA GLY A 13 1.93 4.52 4.16
C GLY A 13 3.12 4.31 5.12
N PRO A 14 4.31 3.89 4.61
CA PRO A 14 5.49 3.61 5.43
C PRO A 14 5.90 4.75 6.37
N GLY A 15 5.83 5.99 5.92
CA GLY A 15 6.09 7.15 6.78
C GLY A 15 5.06 7.31 7.90
N GLY A 16 3.78 7.04 7.59
CA GLY A 16 2.68 7.23 8.53
C GLY A 16 2.57 6.13 9.58
N TYR A 17 2.47 4.86 9.18
CA TYR A 17 2.30 3.78 10.15
C TYR A 17 3.53 3.60 11.06
N VAL A 18 4.74 3.83 10.55
CA VAL A 18 5.96 3.78 11.37
C VAL A 18 5.95 4.89 12.42
N ALA A 19 5.61 6.13 12.01
CA ALA A 19 5.49 7.25 12.93
C ALA A 19 4.40 7.02 13.99
N ALA A 20 3.23 6.56 13.59
CA ALA A 20 2.13 6.27 14.50
C ALA A 20 2.47 5.19 15.53
N ILE A 21 3.08 4.08 15.09
CA ILE A 21 3.52 3.00 15.98
C ILE A 21 4.56 3.53 16.97
N ARG A 22 5.54 4.30 16.49
CA ARG A 22 6.57 4.83 17.35
C ARG A 22 6.01 5.82 18.39
N ALA A 23 5.11 6.70 17.97
CA ALA A 23 4.43 7.64 18.86
C ALA A 23 3.66 6.90 19.99
N ALA A 24 2.88 5.89 19.62
CA ALA A 24 2.14 5.08 20.59
C ALA A 24 3.07 4.32 21.56
N GLN A 25 4.21 3.80 21.08
CA GLN A 25 5.23 3.17 21.93
C GLN A 25 5.87 4.15 22.92
N LEU A 26 5.88 5.44 22.60
CA LEU A 26 6.33 6.51 23.49
C LEU A 26 5.23 7.00 24.46
N GLY A 27 4.07 6.37 24.43
CA GLY A 27 2.95 6.67 25.33
C GLY A 27 1.98 7.73 24.79
N LEU A 28 2.14 8.21 23.56
CA LEU A 28 1.27 9.21 22.97
C LEU A 28 -0.07 8.57 22.52
N LYS A 29 -1.19 9.20 22.86
CA LYS A 29 -2.51 8.85 22.33
C LYS A 29 -2.58 9.21 20.85
N THR A 30 -2.55 8.20 19.99
CA THR A 30 -2.32 8.36 18.56
C THR A 30 -3.51 7.87 17.73
N ALA A 31 -3.87 8.64 16.70
CA ALA A 31 -4.75 8.18 15.63
C ALA A 31 -4.03 8.23 14.27
N ILE A 32 -4.41 7.31 13.37
CA ILE A 32 -3.96 7.28 11.97
C ILE A 32 -5.17 7.34 11.05
N VAL A 33 -5.12 8.23 10.06
CA VAL A 33 -6.18 8.43 9.06
C VAL A 33 -5.71 7.94 7.72
N GLU A 34 -6.43 6.99 7.09
CA GLU A 34 -6.08 6.43 5.78
C GLU A 34 -7.30 6.40 4.84
N LYS A 35 -7.14 6.97 3.64
CA LYS A 35 -8.27 7.15 2.71
C LYS A 35 -8.67 5.89 1.96
N TYR A 36 -7.74 4.99 1.68
CA TYR A 36 -7.99 3.79 0.85
C TYR A 36 -8.49 2.58 1.64
N GLY A 37 -8.51 2.65 2.96
CA GLY A 37 -9.02 1.59 3.82
C GLY A 37 -8.07 0.40 4.00
N THR A 38 -6.86 0.47 3.44
CA THR A 38 -5.76 -0.49 3.67
C THR A 38 -4.49 0.26 4.05
N LEU A 39 -3.81 -0.22 5.08
CA LEU A 39 -2.52 0.34 5.48
C LEU A 39 -1.40 -0.12 4.56
N GLY A 40 -0.23 0.55 4.64
CA GLY A 40 0.94 0.21 3.86
C GLY A 40 1.22 1.15 2.68
N GLY A 41 0.25 2.00 2.31
CA GLY A 41 0.38 3.01 1.25
C GLY A 41 0.77 2.40 -0.11
N THR A 42 1.36 3.22 -0.98
CA THR A 42 1.81 2.83 -2.32
C THR A 42 2.79 1.65 -2.27
N CYS A 43 3.75 1.67 -1.35
CA CYS A 43 4.79 0.63 -1.28
C CYS A 43 4.20 -0.78 -1.14
N LEU A 44 3.27 -1.00 -0.20
CA LEU A 44 2.74 -2.33 0.06
C LEU A 44 1.63 -2.72 -0.91
N ASN A 45 0.80 -1.77 -1.32
CA ASN A 45 -0.39 -2.08 -2.09
C ASN A 45 -0.15 -2.10 -3.62
N VAL A 46 0.58 -1.10 -4.15
CA VAL A 46 0.72 -0.90 -5.60
C VAL A 46 2.14 -0.51 -6.03
N GLY A 47 3.14 -0.91 -5.28
CA GLY A 47 4.55 -0.53 -5.52
C GLY A 47 5.54 -1.62 -5.15
N CYS A 48 6.34 -1.35 -4.11
CA CYS A 48 7.52 -2.14 -3.73
C CYS A 48 7.23 -3.63 -3.55
N ILE A 49 6.22 -3.96 -2.77
CA ILE A 49 5.95 -5.33 -2.36
C ILE A 49 5.40 -6.17 -3.53
N PRO A 50 4.31 -5.77 -4.20
CA PRO A 50 3.80 -6.56 -5.33
C PRO A 50 4.81 -6.66 -6.47
N SER A 51 5.58 -5.60 -6.78
CA SER A 51 6.60 -5.67 -7.82
C SER A 51 7.71 -6.66 -7.48
N LYS A 52 8.24 -6.66 -6.24
CA LYS A 52 9.26 -7.61 -5.82
C LYS A 52 8.75 -9.04 -5.78
N ALA A 53 7.49 -9.25 -5.40
CA ALA A 53 6.88 -10.59 -5.44
C ALA A 53 6.82 -11.14 -6.87
N LEU A 54 6.46 -10.31 -7.86
CA LEU A 54 6.44 -10.69 -9.28
C LEU A 54 7.85 -10.85 -9.84
N LEU A 55 8.77 -9.93 -9.57
CA LEU A 55 10.16 -10.01 -10.01
C LEU A 55 10.86 -11.27 -9.49
N GLN A 56 10.62 -11.66 -8.24
CA GLN A 56 11.15 -12.91 -7.71
C GLN A 56 10.62 -14.13 -8.47
N SER A 57 9.33 -14.16 -8.76
CA SER A 57 8.72 -15.26 -9.50
C SER A 57 9.23 -15.34 -10.96
N SER A 58 9.37 -14.19 -11.64
CA SER A 58 9.94 -14.14 -13.00
C SER A 58 11.41 -14.54 -13.01
N HIS A 59 12.19 -14.15 -12.01
CA HIS A 59 13.59 -14.56 -11.87
C HIS A 59 13.73 -16.08 -11.72
N HIS A 60 12.88 -16.72 -10.90
CA HIS A 60 12.90 -18.19 -10.80
C HIS A 60 12.58 -18.87 -12.13
N PHE A 61 11.65 -18.34 -12.92
CA PHE A 61 11.32 -18.85 -14.22
C PHE A 61 12.50 -18.68 -15.22
N GLU A 62 13.13 -17.52 -15.19
CA GLU A 62 14.30 -17.20 -16.04
C GLU A 62 15.48 -18.10 -15.71
N VAL A 63 15.85 -18.22 -14.44
CA VAL A 63 16.94 -19.09 -13.96
C VAL A 63 16.67 -20.57 -14.35
N ALA A 64 15.44 -21.03 -14.20
CA ALA A 64 15.08 -22.40 -14.56
C ALA A 64 15.22 -22.67 -16.08
N ASN A 65 14.95 -21.66 -16.91
CA ASN A 65 15.10 -21.78 -18.36
C ASN A 65 16.54 -21.73 -18.85
N HIS A 66 17.39 -20.91 -18.23
CA HIS A 66 18.70 -20.57 -18.79
C HIS A 66 19.88 -21.09 -17.98
N GLU A 67 19.75 -21.22 -16.65
CA GLU A 67 20.90 -21.54 -15.79
C GLU A 67 20.91 -22.99 -15.29
N PHE A 68 19.75 -23.60 -15.10
CA PHE A 68 19.67 -24.95 -14.52
C PHE A 68 20.48 -26.01 -15.28
N ALA A 69 20.58 -25.90 -16.59
CA ALA A 69 21.38 -26.81 -17.43
C ALA A 69 22.88 -26.77 -17.04
N HIS A 70 23.40 -25.60 -16.67
CA HIS A 70 24.79 -25.42 -16.24
C HIS A 70 25.06 -26.13 -14.91
N HIS A 71 24.03 -26.32 -14.09
CA HIS A 71 24.10 -27.06 -12.83
C HIS A 71 23.79 -28.55 -12.97
N GLY A 72 23.63 -29.05 -14.22
CA GLY A 72 23.27 -30.45 -14.49
C GLY A 72 21.79 -30.76 -14.24
N ILE A 73 20.96 -29.77 -14.00
CA ILE A 73 19.52 -29.89 -13.74
C ILE A 73 18.78 -29.76 -15.07
N LYS A 74 18.11 -30.81 -15.50
CA LYS A 74 17.28 -30.82 -16.71
C LYS A 74 15.84 -30.50 -16.36
N THR A 75 15.28 -29.46 -16.97
CA THR A 75 13.87 -29.12 -16.89
C THR A 75 13.19 -29.40 -18.22
N THR A 76 12.04 -30.04 -18.19
CA THR A 76 11.21 -30.27 -19.39
C THR A 76 9.83 -29.68 -19.15
N GLY A 77 9.31 -28.96 -20.17
CA GLY A 77 7.94 -28.44 -20.15
C GLY A 77 7.69 -27.31 -19.13
N LEU A 78 8.71 -26.47 -18.90
CA LEU A 78 8.54 -25.30 -18.03
C LEU A 78 7.50 -24.32 -18.63
N THR A 79 6.42 -24.10 -17.92
CA THR A 79 5.33 -23.21 -18.32
C THR A 79 5.02 -22.20 -17.23
N LEU A 80 4.53 -21.02 -17.60
CA LEU A 80 4.09 -20.00 -16.68
C LEU A 80 2.58 -20.12 -16.43
N ASP A 81 2.19 -20.32 -15.17
CA ASP A 81 0.81 -20.07 -14.71
C ASP A 81 0.73 -18.66 -14.12
N LEU A 82 0.37 -17.70 -14.96
CA LEU A 82 0.25 -16.29 -14.56
C LEU A 82 -0.79 -16.11 -13.46
N LYS A 83 -1.89 -16.86 -13.48
CA LYS A 83 -2.95 -16.76 -12.47
C LYS A 83 -2.43 -17.10 -11.09
N THR A 84 -1.70 -18.19 -10.97
CA THR A 84 -1.06 -18.60 -9.70
C THR A 84 -0.01 -17.59 -9.25
N MET A 85 0.81 -17.07 -10.18
CA MET A 85 1.82 -16.06 -9.89
C MET A 85 1.18 -14.76 -9.35
N MET A 86 0.11 -14.29 -9.98
CA MET A 86 -0.64 -13.11 -9.52
C MET A 86 -1.30 -13.35 -8.15
N GLY A 87 -1.92 -14.52 -7.95
CA GLY A 87 -2.50 -14.89 -6.65
C GLY A 87 -1.47 -14.94 -5.52
N ARG A 88 -0.24 -15.40 -5.80
CA ARG A 88 0.87 -15.33 -4.84
C ARG A 88 1.22 -13.87 -4.48
N LYS A 89 1.30 -12.98 -5.49
CA LYS A 89 1.53 -11.55 -5.27
C LYS A 89 0.46 -10.95 -4.35
N ASP A 90 -0.82 -11.23 -4.63
CA ASP A 90 -1.94 -10.71 -3.82
C ASP A 90 -1.88 -11.23 -2.38
N LYS A 91 -1.56 -12.49 -2.19
CA LYS A 91 -1.39 -13.09 -0.86
C LYS A 91 -0.28 -12.41 -0.06
N VAL A 92 0.88 -12.15 -0.66
CA VAL A 92 1.99 -11.43 -0.02
C VAL A 92 1.56 -10.02 0.41
N VAL A 93 0.87 -9.28 -0.46
CA VAL A 93 0.33 -7.95 -0.13
C VAL A 93 -0.63 -8.04 1.04
N GLN A 94 -1.57 -8.98 1.00
CA GLN A 94 -2.57 -9.17 2.05
C GLN A 94 -1.94 -9.49 3.40
N GLU A 95 -1.00 -10.44 3.44
CA GLU A 95 -0.33 -10.83 4.68
C GLU A 95 0.42 -9.66 5.32
N LEU A 96 1.11 -8.84 4.52
CA LEU A 96 1.86 -7.69 5.03
C LEU A 96 0.96 -6.54 5.48
N THR A 97 -0.11 -6.23 4.74
CA THR A 97 -1.07 -5.19 5.15
C THR A 97 -1.81 -5.57 6.43
N GLN A 98 -2.22 -6.85 6.57
CA GLN A 98 -2.79 -7.37 7.81
C GLN A 98 -1.80 -7.34 8.97
N GLY A 99 -0.52 -7.59 8.72
CA GLY A 99 0.54 -7.44 9.71
C GLY A 99 0.64 -6.02 10.27
N ILE A 100 0.50 -5.00 9.41
CA ILE A 100 0.48 -3.61 9.86
C ILE A 100 -0.78 -3.31 10.67
N GLU A 101 -1.96 -3.75 10.22
CA GLU A 101 -3.22 -3.58 10.96
C GLU A 101 -3.12 -4.21 12.37
N PHE A 102 -2.52 -5.40 12.47
CA PHE A 102 -2.24 -6.04 13.75
C PHE A 102 -1.36 -5.16 14.64
N LEU A 103 -0.29 -4.56 14.09
CA LEU A 103 0.61 -3.68 14.84
C LEU A 103 -0.09 -2.41 15.32
N ILE A 104 -0.92 -1.80 14.48
CA ILE A 104 -1.75 -0.63 14.83
C ILE A 104 -2.67 -0.98 16.01
N LYS A 105 -3.38 -2.10 15.92
CA LYS A 105 -4.25 -2.59 16.99
C LYS A 105 -3.49 -2.94 18.26
N LYS A 106 -2.35 -3.64 18.15
CA LYS A 106 -1.50 -4.03 19.29
C LYS A 106 -1.01 -2.81 20.06
N ASN A 107 -0.68 -1.72 19.36
CA ASN A 107 -0.23 -0.47 19.98
C ASN A 107 -1.40 0.46 20.36
N LYS A 108 -2.65 0.02 20.26
CA LYS A 108 -3.85 0.79 20.64
C LYS A 108 -3.97 2.13 19.91
N ILE A 109 -3.58 2.15 18.64
CA ILE A 109 -3.69 3.30 17.76
C ILE A 109 -5.09 3.29 17.14
N ASP A 110 -5.79 4.41 17.18
CA ASP A 110 -7.10 4.54 16.54
C ASP A 110 -6.93 4.63 15.02
N TYR A 111 -7.49 3.63 14.31
CA TYR A 111 -7.45 3.58 12.85
C TYR A 111 -8.74 4.14 12.26
N VAL A 112 -8.63 5.26 11.56
CA VAL A 112 -9.77 5.99 10.99
C VAL A 112 -9.71 5.93 9.47
N VAL A 113 -10.69 5.27 8.85
CA VAL A 113 -10.78 5.15 7.39
C VAL A 113 -11.51 6.35 6.81
N GLY A 114 -10.79 7.16 6.04
CA GLY A 114 -11.33 8.35 5.40
C GLY A 114 -10.24 9.31 4.92
N GLU A 115 -10.66 10.35 4.23
CA GLU A 115 -9.79 11.42 3.74
C GLU A 115 -9.61 12.49 4.82
N GLY A 116 -8.39 12.61 5.36
CA GLY A 116 -8.03 13.59 6.37
C GLY A 116 -7.69 14.95 5.76
N LYS A 117 -8.23 16.02 6.36
CA LYS A 117 -7.94 17.41 5.99
C LYS A 117 -7.76 18.25 7.25
N ILE A 118 -6.66 18.97 7.34
CA ILE A 118 -6.44 19.97 8.40
C ILE A 118 -7.39 21.15 8.11
N THR A 119 -8.29 21.44 9.05
CA THR A 119 -9.30 22.52 8.92
C THR A 119 -9.00 23.73 9.76
N ALA A 120 -8.32 23.53 10.89
CA ALA A 120 -7.85 24.58 11.78
C ALA A 120 -6.63 24.05 12.58
N PRO A 121 -5.88 24.91 13.28
CA PRO A 121 -4.89 24.47 14.23
C PRO A 121 -5.51 23.50 15.25
N GLY A 122 -4.92 22.33 15.41
CA GLY A 122 -5.42 21.29 16.32
C GLY A 122 -6.66 20.51 15.84
N GLU A 123 -7.06 20.64 14.56
CA GLU A 123 -8.23 19.95 14.02
C GLU A 123 -7.95 19.24 12.68
N VAL A 124 -8.29 17.97 12.64
CA VAL A 124 -8.28 17.15 11.41
C VAL A 124 -9.70 16.67 11.13
N ALA A 125 -10.33 17.22 10.11
CA ALA A 125 -11.61 16.72 9.61
C ALA A 125 -11.38 15.46 8.76
N VAL A 126 -12.19 14.43 9.00
CA VAL A 126 -12.15 13.18 8.24
C VAL A 126 -13.45 13.01 7.47
N LYS A 127 -13.32 12.99 6.14
CA LYS A 127 -14.40 12.63 5.22
C LYS A 127 -14.39 11.11 5.06
N PRO A 128 -15.49 10.42 5.40
CA PRO A 128 -15.52 8.96 5.34
C PRO A 128 -15.33 8.45 3.91
N ALA A 129 -14.59 7.33 3.76
CA ALA A 129 -14.38 6.69 2.46
C ALA A 129 -15.68 6.09 1.89
N LYS A 130 -16.58 5.61 2.75
CA LYS A 130 -17.87 5.04 2.34
C LYS A 130 -18.94 6.13 2.21
N LYS A 131 -19.74 6.04 1.14
CA LYS A 131 -20.90 6.92 0.91
C LYS A 131 -21.91 6.74 2.07
N GLY A 132 -22.34 7.85 2.69
CA GLY A 132 -23.25 7.82 3.85
C GLY A 132 -22.57 7.67 5.22
N GLY A 133 -21.26 7.51 5.28
CA GLY A 133 -20.51 7.55 6.54
C GLY A 133 -20.58 8.91 7.23
N LYS A 134 -20.43 8.93 8.55
CA LYS A 134 -20.43 10.18 9.32
C LYS A 134 -19.09 10.90 9.19
N LYS A 135 -19.12 12.18 8.84
CA LYS A 135 -17.97 13.08 8.99
C LYS A 135 -17.61 13.19 10.47
N GLN A 136 -16.32 13.21 10.76
CA GLN A 136 -15.83 13.41 12.12
C GLN A 136 -14.69 14.41 12.11
N VAL A 137 -14.48 15.06 13.25
CA VAL A 137 -13.35 15.95 13.48
C VAL A 137 -12.55 15.37 14.64
N LEU A 138 -11.27 15.11 14.38
CA LEU A 138 -10.30 14.66 15.39
C LEU A 138 -9.61 15.90 15.93
N LYS A 139 -9.66 16.10 17.24
CA LYS A 139 -8.88 17.14 17.93
C LYS A 139 -7.52 16.57 18.29
N THR A 140 -6.46 17.34 18.05
CA THR A 140 -5.08 16.87 18.24
C THR A 140 -4.15 18.01 18.61
N GLU A 141 -3.14 17.71 19.41
CA GLU A 141 -2.07 18.66 19.71
C GLU A 141 -1.08 18.77 18.54
N ASN A 142 -0.78 17.62 17.91
CA ASN A 142 0.19 17.55 16.80
C ASN A 142 -0.37 16.78 15.62
N THR A 143 0.06 17.15 14.40
CA THR A 143 -0.31 16.44 13.16
C THR A 143 0.92 16.13 12.34
N ILE A 144 1.03 14.87 11.89
CA ILE A 144 2.01 14.47 10.87
C ILE A 144 1.29 14.28 9.54
N ILE A 145 1.78 14.97 8.50
CA ILE A 145 1.32 14.78 7.12
C ILE A 145 2.25 13.77 6.46
N ALA A 146 1.72 12.55 6.22
CA ALA A 146 2.43 11.44 5.60
C ALA A 146 1.64 10.88 4.41
N THR A 147 1.07 11.77 3.60
CA THR A 147 0.12 11.44 2.52
C THR A 147 0.77 10.76 1.31
N GLY A 148 2.10 10.66 1.29
CA GLY A 148 2.86 9.98 0.25
C GLY A 148 2.96 10.78 -1.05
N SER A 149 3.15 10.06 -2.14
CA SER A 149 3.28 10.59 -3.50
C SER A 149 2.31 9.86 -4.44
N ASP A 150 2.07 10.46 -5.58
CA ASP A 150 1.24 9.91 -6.63
C ASP A 150 1.98 9.97 -7.97
N VAL A 151 1.42 9.36 -9.01
CA VAL A 151 1.98 9.36 -10.36
C VAL A 151 2.02 10.79 -10.90
N THR A 152 3.18 11.23 -11.37
CA THR A 152 3.30 12.50 -12.11
C THR A 152 2.84 12.28 -13.54
N PRO A 153 1.71 12.88 -13.98
CA PRO A 153 1.23 12.70 -15.34
C PRO A 153 2.16 13.39 -16.34
N LEU A 154 2.40 12.73 -17.48
CA LEU A 154 3.07 13.36 -18.61
C LEU A 154 2.05 14.19 -19.41
N ALA A 155 2.36 15.45 -19.71
CA ALA A 155 1.47 16.31 -20.49
C ALA A 155 1.15 15.69 -21.86
N GLY A 156 -0.13 15.65 -22.21
CA GLY A 156 -0.62 15.05 -23.46
C GLY A 156 -0.76 13.52 -23.42
N VAL A 157 -0.44 12.87 -22.32
CA VAL A 157 -0.58 11.42 -22.16
C VAL A 157 -1.61 11.12 -21.07
N THR A 158 -2.65 10.38 -21.43
CA THR A 158 -3.68 9.95 -20.47
C THR A 158 -3.40 8.53 -20.02
N ILE A 159 -3.20 8.33 -18.73
CA ILE A 159 -3.11 7.01 -18.11
C ILE A 159 -4.53 6.46 -18.03
N ASP A 160 -4.82 5.42 -18.81
CA ASP A 160 -6.14 4.78 -18.90
C ASP A 160 -6.23 3.46 -18.12
N GLU A 161 -5.11 3.04 -17.50
CA GLU A 161 -4.92 1.77 -16.78
C GLU A 161 -5.28 0.52 -17.61
N LYS A 162 -5.20 0.65 -18.94
CA LYS A 162 -5.45 -0.44 -19.91
C LYS A 162 -4.31 -0.63 -20.88
N ARG A 163 -3.94 0.42 -21.62
CA ARG A 163 -2.84 0.46 -22.58
C ARG A 163 -1.69 1.30 -22.08
N ILE A 164 -2.01 2.42 -21.49
CA ILE A 164 -1.07 3.29 -20.80
C ILE A 164 -1.38 3.16 -19.30
N VAL A 165 -0.50 2.48 -18.60
CA VAL A 165 -0.72 2.07 -17.21
C VAL A 165 0.28 2.77 -16.28
N SER A 166 -0.17 3.06 -15.06
CA SER A 166 0.71 3.37 -13.95
C SER A 166 1.28 2.08 -13.33
N SER A 167 2.04 2.20 -12.24
CA SER A 167 2.46 1.03 -11.47
C SER A 167 1.27 0.19 -11.00
N THR A 168 0.13 0.82 -10.72
CA THR A 168 -1.09 0.12 -10.31
C THR A 168 -1.57 -0.83 -11.40
N GLY A 169 -1.79 -0.34 -12.62
CA GLY A 169 -2.23 -1.18 -13.74
C GLY A 169 -1.17 -2.19 -14.19
N ALA A 170 0.11 -1.81 -14.15
CA ALA A 170 1.20 -2.73 -14.52
C ALA A 170 1.29 -3.96 -13.60
N LEU A 171 0.89 -3.82 -12.32
CA LEU A 171 0.88 -4.91 -11.35
C LEU A 171 -0.41 -5.77 -11.39
N GLU A 172 -1.35 -5.45 -12.29
CA GLU A 172 -2.67 -6.12 -12.41
C GLU A 172 -2.92 -6.73 -13.80
N LEU A 173 -1.85 -6.96 -14.58
CA LEU A 173 -1.95 -7.51 -15.92
C LEU A 173 -2.58 -8.92 -15.93
N LYS A 174 -3.61 -9.10 -16.72
CA LYS A 174 -4.33 -10.38 -16.87
C LYS A 174 -3.66 -11.37 -17.82
N LYS A 175 -2.69 -10.91 -18.60
CA LYS A 175 -1.89 -11.71 -19.53
C LYS A 175 -0.52 -11.05 -19.69
N VAL A 176 0.48 -11.86 -20.04
CA VAL A 176 1.79 -11.34 -20.42
C VAL A 176 1.64 -10.60 -21.74
N PRO A 177 1.99 -9.31 -21.82
CA PRO A 177 1.91 -8.56 -23.06
C PRO A 177 2.96 -9.05 -24.06
N GLN A 178 2.65 -9.03 -25.35
CA GLN A 178 3.62 -9.35 -26.41
C GLN A 178 4.68 -8.26 -26.55
N THR A 179 4.31 -7.03 -26.28
CA THR A 179 5.19 -5.86 -26.31
C THR A 179 4.87 -4.97 -25.10
N LEU A 180 5.91 -4.57 -24.39
CA LEU A 180 5.85 -3.60 -23.32
C LEU A 180 6.90 -2.52 -23.60
N VAL A 181 6.50 -1.25 -23.53
CA VAL A 181 7.37 -0.07 -23.78
C VAL A 181 7.39 0.83 -22.55
#